data_9e1902ac550600bf06c088be9a96149d
#
_entry.id   9e1902ac550600bf06c088be9a96149d
#
_cell.length_a   1.000
_cell.length_b   1.000
_cell.length_c   1.000
_cell.angle_alpha   90.00
_cell.angle_beta   90.00
_cell.angle_gamma   90.00
#
_symmetry.space_group_name_H-M   'P 1'
#
loop_
_entity.id
_entity.type
_entity.pdbx_description
1 polymer ?
#
loop_
_entity_poly.entity_id
_entity_poly.type
_entity_poly.pdbx_seq_one_letter_code
_entity_poly.pdbx_strand_id
1 'polypeptide(L)'
;MGLAYPQLLPIVKSCVDIAQAVGLPEARIPLADAVVMVCNAPKSNSAYMGINRALADIRTGNSGPVPRQLQNRHCDGDDNPNKGQFYLYPHDFPNHYVEQQYLPDALKDKKYYEYGRNKNEQAFKAYWDKIKKK
;
A
#
# COMPACT_ATOMS: atom_id res chain seq x y z
N MET A 1 8.22 -12.62 4.45
CA MET A 1 8.41 -11.16 4.68
C MET A 1 7.08 -10.46 4.40
N GLY A 2 7.09 -9.25 3.91
CA GLY A 2 5.91 -8.45 3.68
C GLY A 2 5.43 -7.72 4.94
N LEU A 3 4.16 -7.36 4.98
CA LEU A 3 3.60 -6.50 6.04
C LEU A 3 3.59 -7.13 7.44
N ALA A 4 3.88 -8.43 7.56
CA ALA A 4 4.03 -9.07 8.87
C ALA A 4 5.27 -8.59 9.65
N TYR A 5 6.34 -8.21 8.94
CA TYR A 5 7.55 -7.64 9.53
C TYR A 5 8.24 -6.70 8.53
N PRO A 6 7.70 -5.49 8.31
CA PRO A 6 8.18 -4.57 7.28
C PRO A 6 9.60 -4.07 7.53
N GLN A 7 10.04 -3.99 8.78
CA GLN A 7 11.41 -3.57 9.14
C GLN A 7 12.49 -4.50 8.59
N LEU A 8 12.13 -5.73 8.22
CA LEU A 8 13.09 -6.67 7.67
C LEU A 8 13.67 -6.22 6.31
N LEU A 9 12.92 -5.45 5.52
CA LEU A 9 13.38 -5.00 4.22
C LEU A 9 14.64 -4.11 4.30
N PRO A 10 14.66 -3.00 5.07
CA PRO A 10 15.86 -2.20 5.23
C PRO A 10 16.98 -2.97 5.94
N ILE A 11 16.69 -3.87 6.87
CA ILE A 11 17.72 -4.67 7.54
C ILE A 11 18.44 -5.57 6.54
N VAL A 12 17.70 -6.33 5.73
CA VAL A 12 18.29 -7.19 4.69
C VAL A 12 19.09 -6.35 3.68
N LYS A 13 18.59 -5.20 3.27
CA LYS A 13 19.33 -4.27 2.39
C LYS A 13 20.66 -3.85 3.03
N SER A 14 20.66 -3.46 4.31
CA SER A 14 21.87 -3.08 5.03
C SER A 14 22.87 -4.24 5.14
N CYS A 15 22.40 -5.46 5.41
CA CYS A 15 23.26 -6.64 5.45
C CYS A 15 23.96 -6.89 4.10
N VAL A 16 23.23 -6.71 3.00
CA VAL A 16 23.81 -6.83 1.64
C VAL A 16 24.84 -5.75 1.38
N ASP A 17 24.56 -4.49 1.72
CA ASP A 17 25.50 -3.37 1.52
C ASP A 17 26.78 -3.56 2.35
N ILE A 18 26.66 -3.99 3.59
CA ILE A 18 27.82 -4.31 4.44
C ILE A 18 28.63 -5.45 3.81
N ALA A 19 27.97 -6.51 3.35
CA ALA A 19 28.64 -7.63 2.72
C ALA A 19 29.44 -7.22 1.47
N GLN A 20 28.89 -6.32 0.66
CA GLN A 20 29.57 -5.76 -0.51
C GLN A 20 30.75 -4.85 -0.14
N ALA A 21 30.62 -4.10 0.95
CA ALA A 21 31.64 -3.18 1.41
C ALA A 21 32.86 -3.89 2.03
N VAL A 22 32.63 -4.94 2.83
CA VAL A 22 33.71 -5.66 3.53
C VAL A 22 34.36 -6.77 2.69
N GLY A 23 33.60 -7.35 1.76
CA GLY A 23 34.09 -8.45 0.92
C GLY A 23 34.24 -9.78 1.68
N LEU A 24 34.66 -10.82 0.94
CA LEU A 24 34.92 -12.15 1.53
C LEU A 24 36.31 -12.19 2.17
N PRO A 25 36.49 -12.94 3.28
CA PRO A 25 35.50 -13.86 3.89
C PRO A 25 34.53 -13.23 4.89
N GLU A 26 34.68 -11.97 5.28
CA GLU A 26 33.90 -11.29 6.33
C GLU A 26 32.44 -11.09 5.93
N ALA A 27 32.15 -10.92 4.64
CA ALA A 27 30.80 -10.78 4.07
C ALA A 27 29.83 -11.91 4.48
N ARG A 28 30.36 -13.11 4.80
CA ARG A 28 29.56 -14.25 5.24
C ARG A 28 28.74 -13.97 6.50
N ILE A 29 29.22 -13.09 7.39
CA ILE A 29 28.57 -12.80 8.66
C ILE A 29 27.26 -12.02 8.44
N PRO A 30 27.28 -10.81 7.85
CA PRO A 30 26.05 -10.07 7.58
C PRO A 30 25.08 -10.81 6.65
N LEU A 31 25.58 -11.65 5.74
CA LEU A 31 24.71 -12.47 4.90
C LEU A 31 24.03 -13.59 5.73
N ALA A 32 24.73 -14.20 6.67
CA ALA A 32 24.14 -15.18 7.58
C ALA A 32 23.06 -14.55 8.47
N ASP A 33 23.31 -13.35 9.00
CA ASP A 33 22.33 -12.59 9.78
C ASP A 33 21.05 -12.34 8.97
N ALA A 34 21.18 -11.87 7.73
CA ALA A 34 20.06 -11.67 6.83
C ALA A 34 19.25 -12.95 6.60
N VAL A 35 19.93 -14.07 6.33
CA VAL A 35 19.29 -15.38 6.12
C VAL A 35 18.51 -15.83 7.36
N VAL A 36 19.15 -15.79 8.54
CA VAL A 36 18.51 -16.19 9.80
C VAL A 36 17.28 -15.32 10.10
N MET A 37 17.40 -14.01 9.92
CA MET A 37 16.27 -13.10 10.12
C MET A 37 15.13 -13.36 9.15
N VAL A 38 15.42 -13.58 7.87
CA VAL A 38 14.40 -13.91 6.86
C VAL A 38 13.71 -15.23 7.18
N CYS A 39 14.46 -16.26 7.60
CA CYS A 39 13.90 -17.57 7.93
C CYS A 39 12.95 -17.50 9.13
N ASN A 40 13.30 -16.75 10.16
CA ASN A 40 12.53 -16.66 11.39
C ASN A 40 11.44 -15.60 11.39
N ALA A 41 11.47 -14.66 10.45
CA ALA A 41 10.47 -13.58 10.38
C ALA A 41 9.07 -14.12 10.02
N PRO A 42 8.01 -13.57 10.60
CA PRO A 42 6.65 -13.90 10.19
C PRO A 42 6.41 -13.48 8.72
N LYS A 43 5.51 -14.17 8.06
CA LYS A 43 5.24 -14.03 6.63
C LYS A 43 3.86 -13.41 6.40
N SER A 44 3.76 -12.58 5.36
CA SER A 44 2.49 -12.09 4.84
C SER A 44 2.60 -11.95 3.32
N ASN A 45 1.55 -12.35 2.61
CA ASN A 45 1.40 -12.16 1.18
C ASN A 45 0.23 -11.19 0.84
N SER A 46 -0.33 -10.52 1.83
CA SER A 46 -1.50 -9.65 1.65
C SER A 46 -1.28 -8.55 0.60
N ALA A 47 -0.13 -7.89 0.61
CA ALA A 47 0.21 -6.89 -0.39
C ALA A 47 0.39 -7.51 -1.80
N TYR A 48 1.02 -8.69 -1.89
CA TYR A 48 1.16 -9.43 -3.14
C TYR A 48 -0.20 -9.83 -3.73
N MET A 49 -1.11 -10.33 -2.88
CA MET A 49 -2.47 -10.66 -3.32
C MET A 49 -3.25 -9.40 -3.73
N GLY A 50 -3.05 -8.29 -3.03
CA GLY A 50 -3.69 -7.02 -3.35
C GLY A 50 -3.32 -6.52 -4.75
N ILE A 51 -2.03 -6.44 -5.07
CA ILE A 51 -1.59 -5.99 -6.40
C ILE A 51 -2.02 -6.96 -7.52
N ASN A 52 -2.00 -8.27 -7.27
CA ASN A 52 -2.44 -9.24 -8.26
C ASN A 52 -3.93 -9.13 -8.59
N ARG A 53 -4.78 -8.89 -7.58
CA ARG A 53 -6.22 -8.63 -7.79
C ARG A 53 -6.44 -7.37 -8.62
N ALA A 54 -5.73 -6.29 -8.32
CA ALA A 54 -5.83 -5.06 -9.09
C ALA A 54 -5.39 -5.24 -10.55
N LEU A 55 -4.27 -5.94 -10.77
CA LEU A 55 -3.79 -6.26 -12.12
C LEU A 55 -4.76 -7.17 -12.88
N ALA A 56 -5.42 -8.11 -12.21
CA ALA A 56 -6.43 -8.95 -12.83
C ALA A 56 -7.61 -8.13 -13.34
N ASP A 57 -8.14 -7.22 -12.55
CA ASP A 57 -9.22 -6.33 -12.98
C ASP A 57 -8.81 -5.47 -14.19
N ILE A 58 -7.61 -4.90 -14.19
CA ILE A 58 -7.09 -4.12 -15.33
C ILE A 58 -6.97 -4.98 -16.60
N ARG A 59 -6.45 -6.20 -16.49
CA ARG A 59 -6.27 -7.11 -17.64
C ARG A 59 -7.59 -7.58 -18.25
N THR A 60 -8.65 -7.64 -17.45
CA THR A 60 -10.00 -7.98 -17.93
C THR A 60 -10.76 -6.77 -18.49
N GLY A 61 -10.10 -5.61 -18.59
CA GLY A 61 -10.72 -4.38 -19.07
C GLY A 61 -11.61 -3.68 -18.02
N ASN A 62 -11.67 -4.18 -16.79
CA ASN A 62 -12.35 -3.55 -15.69
C ASN A 62 -11.50 -2.39 -15.16
N SER A 63 -11.43 -1.34 -15.91
CA SER A 63 -10.81 -0.07 -15.55
C SER A 63 -11.79 1.03 -15.93
N GLY A 64 -11.47 2.24 -15.61
CA GLY A 64 -12.30 3.38 -15.96
C GLY A 64 -11.50 4.68 -15.82
N PRO A 65 -12.08 5.82 -16.17
CA PRO A 65 -11.43 7.10 -15.95
C PRO A 65 -11.18 7.30 -14.45
N VAL A 66 -10.11 8.01 -14.14
CA VAL A 66 -9.84 8.46 -12.77
C VAL A 66 -11.02 9.32 -12.30
N PRO A 67 -11.56 9.11 -11.09
CA PRO A 67 -12.66 9.90 -10.55
C PRO A 67 -12.40 11.39 -10.65
N ARG A 68 -13.44 12.17 -10.97
CA ARG A 68 -13.29 13.59 -11.29
C ARG A 68 -12.58 14.40 -10.19
N GLN A 69 -12.92 14.16 -8.94
CA GLN A 69 -12.33 14.83 -7.79
C GLN A 69 -10.81 14.60 -7.64
N LEU A 70 -10.26 13.58 -8.28
CA LEU A 70 -8.82 13.27 -8.26
C LEU A 70 -8.08 13.86 -9.47
N GLN A 71 -8.79 14.41 -10.45
CA GLN A 71 -8.20 15.03 -11.62
C GLN A 71 -7.80 16.49 -11.36
N ASN A 72 -6.84 16.99 -12.13
CA ASN A 72 -6.39 18.36 -12.01
C ASN A 72 -7.48 19.35 -12.48
N ARG A 73 -7.77 20.37 -11.67
CA ARG A 73 -8.76 21.42 -11.96
C ARG A 73 -8.33 22.38 -13.05
N HIS A 74 -7.06 22.58 -13.26
CA HIS A 74 -6.52 23.57 -14.21
C HIS A 74 -6.78 23.22 -15.68
N CYS A 75 -7.25 22.00 -15.96
CA CYS A 75 -7.60 21.55 -17.30
C CYS A 75 -9.12 21.58 -17.58
N ASP A 76 -9.93 22.17 -16.69
CA ASP A 76 -11.37 22.23 -16.88
C ASP A 76 -11.74 23.37 -17.86
N GLY A 77 -12.14 23.00 -19.09
CA GLY A 77 -12.84 23.88 -19.96
C GLY A 77 -14.20 24.33 -19.39
N ASP A 78 -14.73 25.42 -19.86
CA ASP A 78 -16.02 25.95 -19.37
C ASP A 78 -17.21 25.01 -19.64
N ASP A 79 -17.08 24.11 -20.59
CA ASP A 79 -18.10 23.13 -21.01
C ASP A 79 -18.06 21.81 -20.23
N ASN A 80 -17.22 21.65 -19.19
CA ASN A 80 -17.14 20.40 -18.44
C ASN A 80 -18.33 20.24 -17.47
N PRO A 81 -19.24 19.25 -17.68
CA PRO A 81 -20.43 19.09 -16.85
C PRO A 81 -20.10 18.71 -15.39
N ASN A 82 -18.88 18.27 -15.13
CA ASN A 82 -18.40 17.90 -13.78
C ASN A 82 -17.55 19.02 -13.15
N LYS A 83 -17.61 20.22 -13.68
CA LYS A 83 -16.97 21.42 -13.11
C LYS A 83 -17.48 21.64 -11.68
N GLY A 84 -16.58 21.65 -10.71
CA GLY A 84 -16.93 21.86 -9.29
C GLY A 84 -16.89 20.64 -8.40
N GLN A 85 -16.61 19.44 -8.91
CA GLN A 85 -16.29 18.30 -8.06
C GLN A 85 -14.83 18.39 -7.59
N PHE A 86 -14.63 18.57 -6.29
CA PHE A 86 -13.32 18.82 -5.72
C PHE A 86 -12.86 17.68 -4.80
N TYR A 87 -11.54 17.49 -4.76
CA TYR A 87 -10.90 16.63 -3.76
C TYR A 87 -11.15 17.18 -2.36
N LEU A 88 -11.68 16.35 -1.49
CA LEU A 88 -11.79 16.66 -0.07
C LEU A 88 -10.44 16.37 0.59
N TYR A 89 -9.80 17.41 1.14
CA TYR A 89 -8.49 17.27 1.74
C TYR A 89 -8.58 16.62 3.12
N PRO A 90 -8.05 15.42 3.35
CA PRO A 90 -8.27 14.69 4.60
C PRO A 90 -7.82 15.41 5.86
N HIS A 91 -6.80 16.28 5.75
CA HIS A 91 -6.31 17.03 6.91
C HIS A 91 -7.28 18.10 7.43
N ASP A 92 -8.29 18.47 6.65
CA ASP A 92 -9.36 19.40 7.08
C ASP A 92 -10.45 18.67 7.90
N PHE A 93 -10.33 17.36 8.05
CA PHE A 93 -11.33 16.51 8.71
C PHE A 93 -10.76 15.81 9.96
N PRO A 94 -11.62 15.44 10.93
CA PRO A 94 -11.20 14.72 12.12
C PRO A 94 -10.47 13.41 11.79
N ASN A 95 -9.42 13.11 12.55
CA ASN A 95 -8.53 11.95 12.33
C ASN A 95 -7.85 11.93 10.95
N HIS A 96 -7.79 13.06 10.23
CA HIS A 96 -7.27 13.17 8.86
C HIS A 96 -7.90 12.15 7.91
N TYR A 97 -9.21 11.92 8.06
CA TYR A 97 -9.96 10.98 7.25
C TYR A 97 -11.28 11.59 6.80
N VAL A 98 -11.58 11.41 5.52
CA VAL A 98 -12.87 11.73 4.91
C VAL A 98 -13.23 10.60 3.95
N GLU A 99 -14.51 10.23 3.95
CA GLU A 99 -15.00 9.24 2.99
C GLU A 99 -15.18 9.90 1.63
N GLN A 100 -14.40 9.46 0.66
CA GLN A 100 -14.56 9.86 -0.74
C GLN A 100 -14.12 8.72 -1.67
N GLN A 101 -14.60 8.76 -2.90
CA GLN A 101 -14.29 7.74 -3.88
C GLN A 101 -12.90 7.98 -4.49
N TYR A 102 -12.05 6.95 -4.47
CA TYR A 102 -10.70 6.96 -5.07
C TYR A 102 -10.59 6.05 -6.30
N LEU A 103 -11.44 5.04 -6.41
CA LEU A 103 -11.45 4.12 -7.54
C LEU A 103 -12.44 4.57 -8.61
N PRO A 104 -12.21 4.23 -9.90
CA PRO A 104 -13.18 4.40 -10.96
C PRO A 104 -14.54 3.79 -10.62
N ASP A 105 -15.62 4.30 -11.22
CA ASP A 105 -16.99 3.86 -10.93
C ASP A 105 -17.19 2.35 -11.06
N ALA A 106 -16.57 1.73 -12.07
CA ALA A 106 -16.62 0.28 -12.28
C ALA A 106 -15.96 -0.53 -11.15
N LEU A 107 -15.12 0.10 -10.34
CA LEU A 107 -14.30 -0.52 -9.30
C LEU A 107 -14.59 0.03 -7.91
N LYS A 108 -15.54 0.94 -7.75
CA LYS A 108 -15.76 1.70 -6.50
C LYS A 108 -15.96 0.84 -5.26
N ASP A 109 -16.56 -0.35 -5.41
CA ASP A 109 -16.84 -1.28 -4.32
C ASP A 109 -15.75 -2.34 -4.11
N LYS A 110 -14.68 -2.31 -4.93
CA LYS A 110 -13.58 -3.28 -4.87
C LYS A 110 -12.69 -3.03 -3.66
N LYS A 111 -12.29 -4.13 -3.03
CA LYS A 111 -11.29 -4.16 -1.95
C LYS A 111 -10.14 -5.07 -2.37
N TYR A 112 -9.02 -4.47 -2.70
CA TYR A 112 -7.84 -5.21 -3.15
C TYR A 112 -6.99 -5.73 -2.00
N TYR A 113 -6.89 -4.95 -0.92
CA TYR A 113 -6.12 -5.32 0.25
C TYR A 113 -7.01 -5.92 1.35
N GLU A 114 -6.62 -7.08 1.82
CA GLU A 114 -7.20 -7.76 2.98
C GLU A 114 -6.14 -7.94 4.06
N TYR A 115 -6.48 -7.58 5.28
CA TYR A 115 -5.55 -7.67 6.40
C TYR A 115 -5.21 -9.11 6.74
N GLY A 116 -3.91 -9.43 6.75
CA GLY A 116 -3.41 -10.71 7.24
C GLY A 116 -3.62 -10.86 8.76
N ARG A 117 -3.50 -12.11 9.24
CA ARG A 117 -3.75 -12.44 10.66
C ARG A 117 -2.58 -12.08 11.59
N ASN A 118 -1.47 -11.55 11.06
CA ASN A 118 -0.31 -11.18 11.87
C ASN A 118 -0.56 -9.89 12.68
N LYS A 119 0.25 -9.70 13.72
CA LYS A 119 0.10 -8.59 14.69
C LYS A 119 0.05 -7.20 14.03
N ASN A 120 0.93 -6.94 13.06
CA ASN A 120 1.03 -5.62 12.44
C ASN A 120 -0.22 -5.29 11.61
N GLU A 121 -0.67 -6.22 10.76
CA GLU A 121 -1.85 -5.98 9.92
C GLU A 121 -3.14 -5.93 10.75
N GLN A 122 -3.22 -6.69 11.84
CA GLN A 122 -4.35 -6.58 12.78
C GLN A 122 -4.35 -5.23 13.53
N ALA A 123 -3.17 -4.68 13.85
CA ALA A 123 -3.07 -3.33 14.42
C ALA A 123 -3.55 -2.26 13.42
N PHE A 124 -3.18 -2.37 12.14
CA PHE A 124 -3.69 -1.49 11.09
C PHE A 124 -5.21 -1.60 10.95
N LYS A 125 -5.73 -2.83 10.96
CA LYS A 125 -7.18 -3.07 10.91
C LYS A 125 -7.90 -2.40 12.06
N ALA A 126 -7.44 -2.61 13.29
CA ALA A 126 -8.05 -2.04 14.49
C ALA A 126 -8.03 -0.49 14.47
N TYR A 127 -6.95 0.11 13.99
CA TYR A 127 -6.84 1.55 13.82
C TYR A 127 -7.92 2.08 12.87
N TRP A 128 -8.04 1.49 11.67
CA TRP A 128 -9.01 1.92 10.67
C TRP A 128 -10.46 1.61 11.04
N ASP A 129 -10.71 0.47 11.69
CA ASP A 129 -12.06 0.15 12.20
C ASP A 129 -12.52 1.19 13.22
N LYS A 130 -11.62 1.71 14.06
CA LYS A 130 -11.92 2.78 15.01
C LYS A 130 -12.28 4.11 14.33
N ILE A 131 -11.61 4.44 13.22
CA ILE A 131 -11.84 5.69 12.49
C ILE A 131 -13.13 5.61 11.66
N LYS A 132 -13.35 4.50 10.96
CA LYS A 132 -14.48 4.33 10.02
C LYS A 132 -15.83 4.00 10.69
N LYS A 133 -15.82 3.63 11.98
CA LYS A 133 -17.06 3.34 12.75
C LYS A 133 -17.75 4.58 13.30
N LYS A 134 -17.33 5.76 12.90
CA LYS A 134 -18.04 7.02 13.17
C LYS A 134 -18.79 7.44 11.91
#